data_df9b7848c84717ce0717f4b92702e467
#
_entry.id   df9b7848c84717ce0717f4b92702e467
#
_cell.length_a   1.000
_cell.length_b   1.000
_cell.length_c   1.000
_cell.angle_alpha   90.00
_cell.angle_beta   90.00
_cell.angle_gamma   90.00
#
_symmetry.space_group_name_H-M   'P 1'
#
loop_
_entity.id
_entity.type
_entity.pdbx_description
1 polymer ?
#
loop_
_entity_poly.entity_id
_entity_poly.type
_entity_poly.pdbx_seq_one_letter_code
_entity_poly.pdbx_strand_id
1 'polypeptide(L)'
;MKAGLLLSAVASVTLGAGLGAQVTPPKADSTCTKYSDGRTECRVIRRGLGVGDSAFRRVFTRMDSAMEKRAALGLELRTTGTRRDTLGVFVEAVTPKGPAEAAGIVEGDRIAAINGVDLRTSAADTEDYYTNGLASHRLTREVQKLAPGTRVTLRVYSGGRFRDVQVTAGKASDVMRFSNRFNFRAPGGDMMEFDGPGAMM
;
A
#
# COMPACT_ATOMS: atom_id res chain seq x y z
N MET A 1 33.20 -54.99 -48.42
CA MET A 1 33.53 -54.02 -49.48
C MET A 1 32.27 -53.33 -49.92
N LYS A 2 32.01 -52.15 -49.48
CA LYS A 2 31.15 -51.11 -50.08
C LYS A 2 31.26 -49.87 -49.19
N ALA A 3 31.98 -48.87 -49.67
CA ALA A 3 32.12 -47.55 -49.02
C ALA A 3 30.81 -46.79 -49.19
N GLY A 4 30.29 -46.26 -48.10
CA GLY A 4 29.16 -45.33 -48.07
C GLY A 4 29.68 -43.91 -47.76
N LEU A 5 29.59 -43.05 -48.75
CA LEU A 5 29.93 -41.61 -48.69
C LEU A 5 28.82 -40.89 -47.91
N LEU A 6 29.12 -40.28 -46.76
CA LEU A 6 28.25 -39.36 -46.07
C LEU A 6 28.53 -37.91 -46.47
N LEU A 7 27.58 -37.30 -47.19
CA LEU A 7 27.59 -35.88 -47.51
C LEU A 7 27.20 -35.11 -46.25
N SER A 8 28.08 -34.27 -45.72
CA SER A 8 27.79 -33.26 -44.71
C SER A 8 27.18 -32.04 -45.39
N ALA A 9 25.94 -31.77 -45.10
CA ALA A 9 25.27 -30.53 -45.44
C ALA A 9 25.61 -29.49 -44.35
N VAL A 10 26.35 -28.46 -44.73
CA VAL A 10 26.65 -27.27 -43.89
C VAL A 10 25.45 -26.32 -44.04
N ALA A 11 24.64 -26.23 -43.00
CA ALA A 11 23.58 -25.22 -42.93
C ALA A 11 24.16 -23.88 -42.45
N SER A 12 24.23 -22.91 -43.38
CA SER A 12 24.64 -21.55 -43.08
C SER A 12 23.46 -20.84 -42.33
N VAL A 13 23.66 -20.55 -41.06
CA VAL A 13 22.74 -19.71 -40.26
C VAL A 13 23.10 -18.26 -40.53
N THR A 14 22.28 -17.55 -41.30
CA THR A 14 22.35 -16.09 -41.45
C THR A 14 21.85 -15.43 -40.17
N LEU A 15 22.74 -14.82 -39.39
CA LEU A 15 22.35 -13.91 -38.30
C LEU A 15 21.66 -12.68 -38.88
N GLY A 16 20.35 -12.61 -38.69
CA GLY A 16 19.57 -11.39 -38.93
C GLY A 16 20.02 -10.32 -37.91
N ALA A 17 20.60 -9.23 -38.37
CA ALA A 17 20.87 -8.05 -37.58
C ALA A 17 19.54 -7.46 -37.11
N GLY A 18 19.18 -7.69 -35.83
CA GLY A 18 18.08 -7.00 -35.21
C GLY A 18 18.37 -5.51 -35.10
N LEU A 19 17.59 -4.69 -35.78
CA LEU A 19 17.56 -3.25 -35.61
C LEU A 19 17.18 -2.95 -34.16
N GLY A 20 18.16 -2.78 -33.29
CA GLY A 20 18.01 -2.24 -31.95
C GLY A 20 17.51 -0.81 -32.07
N ALA A 21 16.26 -0.58 -31.72
CA ALA A 21 15.74 0.76 -31.54
C ALA A 21 16.57 1.43 -30.43
N GLN A 22 17.46 2.33 -30.83
CA GLN A 22 18.20 3.18 -29.90
C GLN A 22 17.20 4.11 -29.23
N VAL A 23 16.83 3.80 -27.99
CA VAL A 23 16.09 4.72 -27.13
C VAL A 23 17.05 5.86 -26.80
N THR A 24 16.94 6.97 -27.54
CA THR A 24 17.65 8.21 -27.19
C THR A 24 17.16 8.68 -25.82
N PRO A 25 18.07 8.90 -24.85
CA PRO A 25 17.67 9.43 -23.55
C PRO A 25 17.06 10.83 -23.74
N PRO A 26 15.98 11.16 -23.01
CA PRO A 26 15.35 12.47 -23.11
C PRO A 26 16.36 13.56 -22.72
N LYS A 27 16.46 14.63 -23.54
CA LYS A 27 17.26 15.80 -23.22
C LYS A 27 16.80 16.37 -21.89
N ALA A 28 17.68 16.44 -20.91
CA ALA A 28 17.44 17.13 -19.65
C ALA A 28 17.52 18.64 -19.92
N ASP A 29 16.42 19.35 -19.79
CA ASP A 29 16.42 20.80 -19.81
C ASP A 29 17.01 21.29 -18.47
N SER A 30 18.19 21.90 -18.52
CA SER A 30 18.81 22.52 -17.36
C SER A 30 18.64 24.04 -17.44
N THR A 31 18.02 24.61 -16.44
CA THR A 31 17.95 26.07 -16.26
C THR A 31 19.00 26.47 -15.24
N CYS A 32 19.96 27.28 -15.68
CA CYS A 32 21.03 27.82 -14.83
C CYS A 32 20.74 29.28 -14.52
N THR A 33 20.71 29.66 -13.25
CA THR A 33 20.58 31.04 -12.78
C THR A 33 21.93 31.54 -12.27
N LYS A 34 22.43 32.64 -12.83
CA LYS A 34 23.66 33.30 -12.35
C LYS A 34 23.25 34.38 -11.34
N TYR A 35 23.87 34.35 -10.18
CA TYR A 35 23.73 35.37 -9.14
C TYR A 35 24.80 36.43 -9.27
N SER A 36 24.52 37.60 -8.74
CA SER A 36 25.45 38.79 -8.75
C SER A 36 26.73 38.56 -7.93
N ASP A 37 26.78 37.54 -7.10
CA ASP A 37 27.94 37.09 -6.30
C ASP A 37 28.87 36.12 -7.04
N GLY A 38 28.62 35.86 -8.34
CA GLY A 38 29.42 34.96 -9.19
C GLY A 38 29.05 33.49 -9.07
N ARG A 39 28.10 33.10 -8.21
CA ARG A 39 27.62 31.72 -8.13
C ARG A 39 26.64 31.43 -9.26
N THR A 40 26.80 30.21 -9.82
CA THR A 40 25.86 29.69 -10.83
C THR A 40 25.16 28.47 -10.25
N GLU A 41 23.88 28.55 -10.06
CA GLU A 41 23.05 27.42 -9.63
C GLU A 41 22.30 26.86 -10.83
N CYS A 42 22.59 25.59 -11.19
CA CYS A 42 21.94 24.90 -12.28
C CYS A 42 20.89 23.94 -11.70
N ARG A 43 19.62 24.19 -11.98
CA ARG A 43 18.54 23.29 -11.65
C ARG A 43 18.22 22.45 -12.87
N VAL A 44 18.55 21.14 -12.79
CA VAL A 44 18.17 20.18 -13.82
C VAL A 44 16.69 19.87 -13.62
N ILE A 45 15.85 20.42 -14.48
CA ILE A 45 14.45 20.01 -14.55
C ILE A 45 14.44 18.69 -15.32
N ARG A 46 14.56 17.58 -14.60
CA ARG A 46 14.18 16.30 -15.18
C ARG A 46 12.67 16.36 -15.41
N ARG A 47 12.24 16.74 -16.60
CA ARG A 47 10.89 16.40 -17.05
C ARG A 47 10.77 14.90 -16.86
N GLY A 48 9.98 14.49 -15.87
CA GLY A 48 9.79 13.10 -15.53
C GLY A 48 9.58 12.32 -16.81
N LEU A 49 10.17 11.15 -16.87
CA LEU A 49 9.90 10.18 -17.92
C LEU A 49 8.42 10.27 -18.24
N GLY A 50 8.11 10.72 -19.45
CA GLY A 50 6.74 10.79 -19.94
C GLY A 50 6.14 9.38 -20.09
N VAL A 51 5.96 8.72 -18.97
CA VAL A 51 4.96 7.70 -18.83
C VAL A 51 3.68 8.47 -19.01
N GLY A 52 3.17 8.44 -20.25
CA GLY A 52 2.16 9.36 -20.70
C GLY A 52 1.06 9.49 -19.67
N ASP A 53 0.69 10.71 -19.37
CA ASP A 53 -0.35 11.14 -18.43
C ASP A 53 -1.59 10.21 -18.45
N SER A 54 -1.86 9.58 -19.60
CA SER A 54 -2.90 8.58 -19.80
C SER A 54 -2.64 7.20 -19.16
N ALA A 55 -1.38 6.76 -19.01
CA ALA A 55 -1.09 5.47 -18.38
C ALA A 55 -1.15 5.62 -16.84
N PHE A 56 -0.61 6.73 -16.33
CA PHE A 56 -0.68 7.07 -14.92
C PHE A 56 -2.14 7.29 -14.48
N ARG A 57 -2.93 8.08 -15.25
CA ARG A 57 -4.37 8.24 -15.01
C ARG A 57 -5.13 6.92 -15.01
N ARG A 58 -4.84 6.01 -15.94
CA ARG A 58 -5.49 4.68 -15.97
C ARG A 58 -5.18 3.83 -14.74
N VAL A 59 -3.97 3.88 -14.22
CA VAL A 59 -3.59 3.16 -13.00
C VAL A 59 -4.33 3.75 -11.79
N PHE A 60 -4.34 5.07 -11.63
CA PHE A 60 -5.05 5.73 -10.53
C PHE A 60 -6.57 5.49 -10.60
N THR A 61 -7.19 5.63 -11.77
CA THR A 61 -8.64 5.37 -11.91
C THR A 61 -8.99 3.91 -11.57
N ARG A 62 -8.12 2.96 -11.90
CA ARG A 62 -8.32 1.55 -11.50
C ARG A 62 -8.13 1.33 -10.00
N MET A 63 -7.17 2.00 -9.38
CA MET A 63 -6.97 1.94 -7.93
C MET A 63 -8.17 2.53 -7.19
N ASP A 64 -8.67 3.71 -7.61
CA ASP A 64 -9.85 4.33 -7.02
C ASP A 64 -11.08 3.42 -7.11
N SER A 65 -11.35 2.86 -8.29
CA SER A 65 -12.49 1.96 -8.47
C SER A 65 -12.36 0.64 -7.67
N ALA A 66 -11.15 0.16 -7.45
CA ALA A 66 -10.91 -1.00 -6.59
C ALA A 66 -11.10 -0.65 -5.11
N MET A 67 -10.67 0.55 -4.69
CA MET A 67 -10.83 1.05 -3.32
C MET A 67 -12.29 1.37 -2.97
N GLU A 68 -13.09 1.84 -3.93
CA GLU A 68 -14.53 2.06 -3.72
C GLU A 68 -15.31 0.79 -3.39
N LYS A 69 -14.85 -0.35 -3.89
CA LYS A 69 -15.46 -1.67 -3.65
C LYS A 69 -15.00 -2.34 -2.36
N ARG A 70 -13.90 -1.87 -1.77
CA ARG A 70 -13.35 -2.44 -0.54
C ARG A 70 -13.95 -1.78 0.68
N ALA A 71 -14.29 -2.61 1.67
CA ALA A 71 -14.66 -2.14 2.99
C ALA A 71 -13.43 -1.75 3.79
N ALA A 72 -13.60 -0.73 4.64
CA ALA A 72 -12.61 -0.33 5.63
C ALA A 72 -13.28 0.09 6.94
N LEU A 73 -12.60 -0.13 8.05
CA LEU A 73 -13.06 0.25 9.37
C LEU A 73 -12.43 1.57 9.86
N GLY A 74 -11.36 2.02 9.22
CA GLY A 74 -10.62 3.21 9.65
C GLY A 74 -9.80 2.96 10.92
N LEU A 75 -9.13 1.82 10.99
CA LEU A 75 -8.26 1.43 12.09
C LEU A 75 -6.83 1.24 11.56
N GLU A 76 -5.87 1.85 12.21
CA GLU A 76 -4.46 1.51 12.09
C GLU A 76 -4.11 0.50 13.19
N LEU A 77 -3.52 -0.61 12.80
CA LEU A 77 -3.30 -1.76 13.67
C LEU A 77 -1.81 -1.99 13.84
N ARG A 78 -1.40 -2.32 15.06
CA ARG A 78 -0.04 -2.67 15.37
C ARG A 78 0.04 -3.94 16.21
N THR A 79 1.07 -4.72 15.95
CA THR A 79 1.49 -5.81 16.82
C THR A 79 2.53 -5.27 17.78
N THR A 80 2.31 -5.41 19.08
CA THR A 80 3.21 -4.87 20.10
C THR A 80 4.31 -5.87 20.51
N GLY A 81 4.14 -7.16 20.22
CA GLY A 81 5.05 -8.24 20.62
C GLY A 81 5.08 -8.46 22.13
N THR A 82 4.04 -8.02 22.82
CA THR A 82 3.94 -8.14 24.28
C THR A 82 2.79 -9.04 24.68
N ARG A 83 2.80 -9.56 25.92
CA ARG A 83 1.68 -10.35 26.46
C ARG A 83 0.33 -9.66 26.41
N ARG A 84 0.29 -8.33 26.25
CA ARG A 84 -0.97 -7.60 26.08
C ARG A 84 -1.67 -7.94 24.77
N ASP A 85 -0.97 -8.46 23.76
CA ASP A 85 -1.56 -8.90 22.49
C ASP A 85 -2.44 -10.14 22.66
N THR A 86 -2.38 -10.85 23.81
CA THR A 86 -3.36 -11.89 24.17
C THR A 86 -4.77 -11.34 24.37
N LEU A 87 -4.94 -10.03 24.56
CA LEU A 87 -6.22 -9.37 24.67
C LEU A 87 -6.85 -9.00 23.32
N GLY A 88 -6.07 -9.09 22.25
CA GLY A 88 -6.47 -8.76 20.87
C GLY A 88 -5.49 -7.82 20.17
N VAL A 89 -5.82 -7.47 18.93
CA VAL A 89 -5.02 -6.60 18.06
C VAL A 89 -5.05 -5.16 18.57
N PHE A 90 -3.88 -4.56 18.73
CA PHE A 90 -3.76 -3.19 19.24
C PHE A 90 -4.16 -2.17 18.18
N VAL A 91 -4.99 -1.21 18.57
CA VAL A 91 -5.39 -0.05 17.76
C VAL A 91 -4.38 1.06 18.00
N GLU A 92 -3.53 1.33 17.02
CA GLU A 92 -2.51 2.38 17.09
C GLU A 92 -3.10 3.75 16.81
N ALA A 93 -3.95 3.84 15.77
CA ALA A 93 -4.65 5.06 15.44
C ALA A 93 -6.06 4.76 14.89
N VAL A 94 -6.94 5.74 14.99
CA VAL A 94 -8.28 5.69 14.42
C VAL A 94 -8.43 6.83 13.42
N THR A 95 -8.90 6.52 12.22
CA THR A 95 -9.11 7.53 11.18
C THR A 95 -10.20 8.52 11.63
N PRO A 96 -9.90 9.82 11.69
CA PRO A 96 -10.88 10.84 12.04
C PRO A 96 -12.11 10.79 11.12
N LYS A 97 -13.30 10.95 11.69
CA LYS A 97 -14.59 10.84 10.98
C LYS A 97 -14.81 9.49 10.30
N GLY A 98 -13.99 8.49 10.63
CA GLY A 98 -14.09 7.14 10.09
C GLY A 98 -15.13 6.27 10.83
N PRO A 99 -15.40 5.07 10.27
CA PRO A 99 -16.39 4.13 10.85
C PRO A 99 -16.08 3.71 12.28
N ALA A 100 -14.82 3.47 12.62
CA ALA A 100 -14.40 3.03 13.95
C ALA A 100 -14.57 4.15 14.98
N GLU A 101 -14.18 5.39 14.63
CA GLU A 101 -14.39 6.55 15.51
C GLU A 101 -15.87 6.78 15.79
N ALA A 102 -16.71 6.74 14.73
CA ALA A 102 -18.16 6.88 14.87
C ALA A 102 -18.79 5.81 15.79
N ALA A 103 -18.14 4.64 15.88
CA ALA A 103 -18.56 3.55 16.78
C ALA A 103 -17.94 3.66 18.20
N GLY A 104 -17.16 4.71 18.47
CA GLY A 104 -16.53 4.96 19.75
C GLY A 104 -15.33 4.06 20.06
N ILE A 105 -14.63 3.57 19.05
CA ILE A 105 -13.32 2.93 19.19
C ILE A 105 -12.28 4.03 19.24
N VAL A 106 -11.32 3.90 20.15
CA VAL A 106 -10.26 4.89 20.36
C VAL A 106 -8.88 4.25 20.30
N GLU A 107 -7.87 5.09 20.14
CA GLU A 107 -6.47 4.67 20.23
C GLU A 107 -6.19 4.01 21.60
N GLY A 108 -5.38 2.94 21.57
CA GLY A 108 -5.09 2.15 22.77
C GLY A 108 -6.08 1.01 23.04
N ASP A 109 -7.22 0.97 22.37
CA ASP A 109 -8.16 -0.16 22.41
C ASP A 109 -7.51 -1.42 21.78
N ARG A 110 -8.11 -2.58 22.01
CA ARG A 110 -7.71 -3.84 21.39
C ARG A 110 -8.90 -4.58 20.82
N ILE A 111 -8.79 -5.04 19.59
CA ILE A 111 -9.85 -5.80 18.91
C ILE A 111 -9.66 -7.29 19.22
N ALA A 112 -10.53 -7.84 20.05
CA ALA A 112 -10.46 -9.23 20.48
C ALA A 112 -11.18 -10.21 19.55
N ALA A 113 -12.22 -9.76 18.84
CA ALA A 113 -12.92 -10.57 17.85
C ALA A 113 -13.63 -9.69 16.81
N ILE A 114 -13.89 -10.28 15.63
CA ILE A 114 -14.73 -9.71 14.57
C ILE A 114 -15.75 -10.75 14.11
N ASN A 115 -17.06 -10.42 14.17
CA ASN A 115 -18.15 -11.31 13.80
C ASN A 115 -18.03 -12.72 14.42
N GLY A 116 -17.57 -12.80 15.68
CA GLY A 116 -17.36 -14.07 16.39
C GLY A 116 -16.02 -14.75 16.10
N VAL A 117 -15.24 -14.29 15.13
CA VAL A 117 -13.89 -14.82 14.87
C VAL A 117 -12.94 -14.26 15.91
N ASP A 118 -12.36 -15.14 16.74
CA ASP A 118 -11.40 -14.78 17.80
C ASP A 118 -10.06 -14.33 17.19
N LEU A 119 -9.58 -13.18 17.64
CA LEU A 119 -8.33 -12.56 17.23
C LEU A 119 -7.27 -12.61 18.34
N ARG A 120 -7.61 -13.14 19.49
CA ARG A 120 -6.67 -13.29 20.60
C ARG A 120 -5.67 -14.38 20.26
N THR A 121 -4.45 -14.21 20.71
CA THR A 121 -3.34 -15.13 20.52
C THR A 121 -2.88 -15.70 21.86
N SER A 122 -2.18 -16.83 21.87
CA SER A 122 -1.54 -17.34 23.06
C SER A 122 -0.36 -16.47 23.48
N ALA A 123 0.07 -16.56 24.74
CA ALA A 123 1.26 -15.83 25.20
C ALA A 123 2.53 -16.25 24.42
N ALA A 124 2.63 -17.53 24.08
CA ALA A 124 3.74 -18.03 23.28
C ALA A 124 3.75 -17.45 21.87
N ASP A 125 2.57 -17.34 21.21
CA ASP A 125 2.46 -16.79 19.87
C ASP A 125 2.72 -15.28 19.83
N THR A 126 2.45 -14.53 20.92
CA THR A 126 2.70 -13.09 20.96
C THR A 126 4.19 -12.75 21.03
N GLU A 127 4.98 -13.60 21.67
CA GLU A 127 6.42 -13.42 21.86
C GLU A 127 7.24 -13.97 20.68
N ASP A 128 6.63 -14.80 19.80
CA ASP A 128 7.28 -15.40 18.65
C ASP A 128 7.20 -14.47 17.43
N TYR A 129 8.35 -14.22 16.80
CA TYR A 129 8.49 -13.32 15.65
C TYR A 129 7.63 -13.73 14.45
N TYR A 130 7.44 -15.03 14.22
CA TYR A 130 6.69 -15.53 13.05
C TYR A 130 5.18 -15.55 13.26
N THR A 131 4.72 -15.62 14.50
CA THR A 131 3.30 -15.79 14.83
C THR A 131 2.65 -14.54 15.42
N ASN A 132 3.40 -13.58 15.93
CA ASN A 132 2.89 -12.38 16.61
C ASN A 132 1.97 -11.52 15.70
N GLY A 133 2.16 -11.55 14.37
CA GLY A 133 1.34 -10.82 13.39
C GLY A 133 0.05 -11.51 12.95
N LEU A 134 -0.17 -12.77 13.32
CA LEU A 134 -1.29 -13.57 12.82
C LEU A 134 -2.67 -12.98 13.13
N ALA A 135 -2.84 -12.38 14.31
CA ALA A 135 -4.07 -11.73 14.72
C ALA A 135 -4.45 -10.56 13.78
N SER A 136 -3.50 -9.70 13.48
CA SER A 136 -3.68 -8.56 12.56
C SER A 136 -4.01 -9.02 11.14
N HIS A 137 -3.31 -10.05 10.65
CA HIS A 137 -3.61 -10.65 9.35
C HIS A 137 -4.99 -11.30 9.31
N ARG A 138 -5.42 -11.94 10.40
CA ARG A 138 -6.76 -12.53 10.51
C ARG A 138 -7.83 -11.45 10.47
N LEU A 139 -7.66 -10.36 11.22
CA LEU A 139 -8.57 -9.22 11.20
C LEU A 139 -8.67 -8.61 9.79
N THR A 140 -7.54 -8.33 9.16
CA THR A 140 -7.50 -7.78 7.80
C THR A 140 -8.24 -8.68 6.80
N ARG A 141 -8.03 -10.00 6.87
CA ARG A 141 -8.72 -10.95 6.00
C ARG A 141 -10.23 -10.99 6.23
N GLU A 142 -10.69 -10.86 7.48
CA GLU A 142 -12.12 -10.79 7.76
C GLU A 142 -12.75 -9.48 7.24
N VAL A 143 -12.05 -8.35 7.37
CA VAL A 143 -12.49 -7.07 6.79
C VAL A 143 -12.54 -7.13 5.26
N GLN A 144 -11.60 -7.81 4.61
CA GLN A 144 -11.59 -7.96 3.14
C GLN A 144 -12.78 -8.77 2.57
N LYS A 145 -13.46 -9.56 3.40
CA LYS A 145 -14.69 -10.29 3.00
C LYS A 145 -15.93 -9.40 3.02
N LEU A 146 -15.85 -8.22 3.60
CA LEU A 146 -16.99 -7.32 3.76
C LEU A 146 -17.18 -6.46 2.52
N ALA A 147 -18.43 -6.07 2.28
CA ALA A 147 -18.77 -4.98 1.38
C ALA A 147 -18.90 -3.66 2.17
N PRO A 148 -18.64 -2.49 1.55
CA PRO A 148 -18.98 -1.21 2.15
C PRO A 148 -20.46 -1.16 2.55
N GLY A 149 -20.75 -0.56 3.72
CA GLY A 149 -22.08 -0.52 4.31
C GLY A 149 -22.45 -1.74 5.16
N THR A 150 -21.63 -2.80 5.16
CA THR A 150 -21.88 -3.98 6.01
C THR A 150 -21.67 -3.64 7.47
N ARG A 151 -22.63 -4.02 8.30
CA ARG A 151 -22.52 -3.90 9.76
C ARG A 151 -21.75 -5.09 10.31
N VAL A 152 -20.75 -4.83 11.14
CA VAL A 152 -19.91 -5.84 11.80
C VAL A 152 -19.92 -5.65 13.30
N THR A 153 -19.84 -6.75 14.04
CA THR A 153 -19.68 -6.75 15.49
C THR A 153 -18.20 -6.93 15.83
N LEU A 154 -17.64 -5.96 16.51
CA LEU A 154 -16.28 -6.04 17.06
C LEU A 154 -16.36 -6.23 18.57
N ARG A 155 -15.64 -7.21 19.09
CA ARG A 155 -15.40 -7.32 20.53
C ARG A 155 -14.14 -6.56 20.86
N VAL A 156 -14.28 -5.50 21.64
CA VAL A 156 -13.20 -4.53 21.92
C VAL A 156 -12.85 -4.61 23.41
N TYR A 157 -11.56 -4.68 23.71
CA TYR A 157 -11.05 -4.50 25.06
C TYR A 157 -10.65 -3.03 25.23
N SER A 158 -11.33 -2.33 26.12
CA SER A 158 -11.18 -0.90 26.36
C SER A 158 -11.39 -0.62 27.85
N GLY A 159 -10.52 0.19 28.45
CA GLY A 159 -10.65 0.57 29.87
C GLY A 159 -10.70 -0.61 30.85
N GLY A 160 -9.98 -1.70 30.58
CA GLY A 160 -9.93 -2.87 31.44
C GLY A 160 -11.05 -3.90 31.26
N ARG A 161 -11.97 -3.71 30.32
CA ARG A 161 -13.13 -4.61 30.09
C ARG A 161 -13.39 -4.84 28.61
N PHE A 162 -14.03 -5.98 28.30
CA PHE A 162 -14.53 -6.27 26.97
C PHE A 162 -15.92 -5.65 26.78
N ARG A 163 -16.15 -5.13 25.58
CA ARG A 163 -17.47 -4.65 25.12
C ARG A 163 -17.67 -5.02 23.66
N ASP A 164 -18.91 -5.23 23.25
CA ASP A 164 -19.25 -5.43 21.85
C ASP A 164 -19.68 -4.11 21.24
N VAL A 165 -19.13 -3.81 20.06
CA VAL A 165 -19.31 -2.57 19.32
C VAL A 165 -19.79 -2.90 17.92
N GLN A 166 -20.87 -2.25 17.48
CA GLN A 166 -21.35 -2.35 16.11
C GLN A 166 -20.69 -1.27 15.26
N VAL A 167 -20.00 -1.68 14.20
CA VAL A 167 -19.35 -0.77 13.25
C VAL A 167 -19.95 -0.98 11.87
N THR A 168 -20.33 0.10 11.19
CA THR A 168 -20.74 0.02 9.78
C THR A 168 -19.51 0.31 8.93
N ALA A 169 -19.03 -0.69 8.17
CA ALA A 169 -17.85 -0.56 7.35
C ALA A 169 -18.02 0.52 6.26
N GLY A 170 -17.08 1.44 6.15
CA GLY A 170 -17.04 2.46 5.11
C GLY A 170 -16.38 1.96 3.82
N LYS A 171 -16.31 2.82 2.80
CA LYS A 171 -15.50 2.58 1.62
C LYS A 171 -14.02 2.87 1.95
N ALA A 172 -13.12 2.04 1.46
CA ALA A 172 -11.69 2.26 1.67
C ALA A 172 -11.21 3.59 1.06
N SER A 173 -11.79 4.02 -0.06
CA SER A 173 -11.52 5.33 -0.67
C SER A 173 -11.82 6.49 0.27
N ASP A 174 -12.92 6.43 1.01
CA ASP A 174 -13.31 7.50 1.92
C ASP A 174 -12.38 7.54 3.16
N VAL A 175 -12.09 6.36 3.72
CA VAL A 175 -11.18 6.24 4.88
C VAL A 175 -9.78 6.75 4.54
N MET A 176 -9.24 6.43 3.35
CA MET A 176 -7.92 6.87 2.92
C MET A 176 -7.85 8.37 2.60
N ARG A 177 -8.93 9.00 2.16
CA ARG A 177 -8.97 10.46 1.96
C ARG A 177 -8.75 11.26 3.25
N PHE A 178 -9.10 10.70 4.39
CA PHE A 178 -8.88 11.34 5.69
C PHE A 178 -7.49 11.06 6.27
N SER A 179 -6.80 10.03 5.78
CA SER A 179 -5.40 9.72 6.13
C SER A 179 -4.46 10.47 5.18
N ASN A 180 -4.46 11.79 5.25
CA ASN A 180 -3.95 12.72 4.24
C ASN A 180 -2.42 12.89 4.21
N ARG A 181 -1.62 11.80 4.19
CA ARG A 181 -0.19 11.90 3.82
C ARG A 181 0.33 10.57 3.29
N PHE A 182 0.34 10.39 1.99
CA PHE A 182 1.14 9.36 1.37
C PHE A 182 2.55 9.89 1.09
N ASN A 183 3.51 9.47 1.88
CA ASN A 183 4.92 9.63 1.55
C ASN A 183 5.32 8.48 0.63
N PHE A 184 5.44 8.75 -0.65
CA PHE A 184 5.91 7.78 -1.63
C PHE A 184 7.39 7.99 -1.89
N ARG A 185 8.20 6.96 -1.68
CA ARG A 185 9.62 6.97 -2.05
C ARG A 185 9.73 6.53 -3.51
N ALA A 186 10.02 7.46 -4.39
CA ALA A 186 10.24 7.14 -5.80
C ALA A 186 11.48 6.24 -5.99
N PRO A 187 11.51 5.36 -7.02
CA PRO A 187 12.74 4.68 -7.41
C PRO A 187 13.78 5.72 -7.84
N GLY A 188 14.68 6.09 -6.95
CA GLY A 188 15.67 7.17 -7.12
C GLY A 188 15.95 7.94 -5.84
N GLY A 189 15.21 7.65 -4.75
CA GLY A 189 15.53 8.16 -3.41
C GLY A 189 14.83 9.44 -3.00
N ASP A 190 14.13 10.13 -3.92
CA ASP A 190 13.43 11.39 -3.61
C ASP A 190 12.08 11.09 -2.94
N MET A 191 11.81 11.79 -1.83
CA MET A 191 10.52 11.77 -1.14
C MET A 191 9.56 12.67 -1.92
N MET A 192 8.53 12.11 -2.52
CA MET A 192 7.41 12.85 -3.08
C MET A 192 6.27 12.85 -2.07
N GLU A 193 5.94 14.03 -1.57
CA GLU A 193 4.76 14.28 -0.75
C GLU A 193 3.60 14.63 -1.71
N PHE A 194 2.58 13.80 -1.74
CA PHE A 194 1.35 14.10 -2.46
C PHE A 194 0.29 14.53 -1.46
N ASP A 195 -0.07 15.80 -1.50
CA ASP A 195 -1.32 16.25 -0.92
C ASP A 195 -2.47 15.70 -1.78
N GLY A 196 -3.32 14.90 -1.16
CA GLY A 196 -4.49 14.35 -1.82
C GLY A 196 -5.45 15.46 -2.30
N PRO A 197 -6.39 15.19 -3.21
CA PRO A 197 -7.23 16.16 -3.89
C PRO A 197 -8.27 16.89 -3.01
N GLY A 198 -7.93 17.14 -1.75
CA GLY A 198 -8.75 17.88 -0.77
C GLY A 198 -8.13 19.17 -0.26
N ALA A 199 -6.95 19.58 -0.71
CA ALA A 199 -6.24 20.78 -0.22
C ALA A 199 -6.45 22.03 -1.10
N MET A 200 -7.56 22.08 -1.88
CA MET A 200 -8.02 23.33 -2.49
C MET A 200 -9.28 23.79 -1.78
N MET A 201 -9.14 24.57 -0.71
CA MET A 201 -10.02 25.63 -0.23
C MET A 201 -9.16 26.71 0.40
#